data_5c63c398acde57bfba20e7e533f46bde
#
_entry.id   5c63c398acde57bfba20e7e533f46bde
#
_cell.length_a   1.000
_cell.length_b   1.000
_cell.length_c   1.000
_cell.angle_alpha   90.00
_cell.angle_beta   90.00
_cell.angle_gamma   90.00
#
_symmetry.space_group_name_H-M   'P 1'
#
loop_
_entity.id
_entity.type
_entity.pdbx_description
1 polymer ?
#
loop_
_entity_poly.entity_id
_entity_poly.type
_entity_poly.pdbx_seq_one_letter_code
_entity_poly.pdbx_strand_id
1 'polypeptide(L)'
;MNLQELINTAKRLVANNKGILAMDESFPTCNKRFAKLAIPETVESRRAYRDLIVTTPGLGEFISGAILFDETIRQKTQDGTPMIKVISDAGIIPGIKVDNGAKDMAGHPEEKISEGLDGLRDRMIEYYQMGARFAKWRAVIVIGDSIPSRACIEANAQTLARYAALCQETGLVPIVEPEVLMDGSHTLERCFDVTEEVLHTVFNQLYTQGVILEGMILKPNMVLPGLTCPKQDSDDAIADATVKCFLRTVPAAVPGITFLSGGQTAELASARLNAMNVRFKSTAPWELSFSYGRALQQPALEIWQGKENNRIESQKALYHRAKCNHAARCGKYNAKMEIQNDIN
;
A
#
# COMPACT_ATOMS: atom_id res chain seq x y z
N MET A 1 -20.77 15.21 -3.13
CA MET A 1 -19.30 15.14 -2.97
C MET A 1 -18.77 16.51 -2.55
N ASN A 2 -18.03 16.60 -1.44
CA ASN A 2 -17.29 17.81 -1.08
C ASN A 2 -15.87 17.68 -1.66
N LEU A 3 -15.63 18.29 -2.81
CA LEU A 3 -14.37 18.23 -3.53
C LEU A 3 -13.18 18.71 -2.68
N GLN A 4 -13.37 19.79 -1.91
CA GLN A 4 -12.29 20.34 -1.09
C GLN A 4 -11.89 19.39 0.05
N GLU A 5 -12.86 18.70 0.64
CA GLU A 5 -12.59 17.69 1.68
C GLU A 5 -11.82 16.48 1.10
N LEU A 6 -12.19 16.05 -0.10
CA LEU A 6 -11.50 14.97 -0.81
C LEU A 6 -10.02 15.33 -1.05
N ILE A 7 -9.77 16.51 -1.63
CA ILE A 7 -8.40 17.02 -1.89
C ILE A 7 -7.61 17.17 -0.60
N ASN A 8 -8.22 17.72 0.45
CA ASN A 8 -7.57 17.89 1.75
C ASN A 8 -7.21 16.53 2.37
N THR A 9 -8.07 15.54 2.26
CA THR A 9 -7.80 14.18 2.75
C THR A 9 -6.66 13.53 1.99
N ALA A 10 -6.63 13.63 0.65
CA ALA A 10 -5.54 13.12 -0.16
C ALA A 10 -4.18 13.76 0.23
N LYS A 11 -4.15 15.08 0.41
CA LYS A 11 -2.95 15.78 0.88
C LYS A 11 -2.52 15.34 2.28
N ARG A 12 -3.46 15.17 3.21
CA ARG A 12 -3.16 14.71 4.58
C ARG A 12 -2.56 13.30 4.62
N LEU A 13 -2.98 12.41 3.71
CA LEU A 13 -2.44 11.05 3.61
C LEU A 13 -0.94 11.02 3.29
N VAL A 14 -0.41 12.05 2.63
CA VAL A 14 0.99 12.15 2.27
C VAL A 14 1.74 13.30 2.95
N ALA A 15 1.12 13.97 3.92
CA ALA A 15 1.71 15.10 4.63
C ALA A 15 2.74 14.67 5.70
N ASN A 16 3.54 15.63 6.16
CA ASN A 16 4.41 15.53 7.35
C ASN A 16 5.40 14.35 7.32
N ASN A 17 5.84 13.96 6.14
CA ASN A 17 6.73 12.81 5.93
C ASN A 17 6.18 11.48 6.50
N LYS A 18 4.89 11.37 6.72
CA LYS A 18 4.22 10.14 7.15
C LYS A 18 3.88 9.25 5.94
N GLY A 19 3.63 8.00 6.20
CA GLY A 19 3.16 7.05 5.19
C GLY A 19 1.92 6.29 5.63
N ILE A 20 1.55 5.27 4.88
CA ILE A 20 0.32 4.50 5.08
C ILE A 20 0.68 3.09 5.55
N LEU A 21 0.04 2.64 6.61
CA LEU A 21 0.08 1.25 7.04
C LEU A 21 -0.95 0.44 6.26
N ALA A 22 -0.50 -0.52 5.46
CA ALA A 22 -1.37 -1.51 4.84
C ALA A 22 -1.52 -2.71 5.78
N MET A 23 -2.70 -2.83 6.42
CA MET A 23 -3.07 -3.93 7.30
C MET A 23 -4.39 -4.59 6.84
N ASP A 24 -4.53 -4.66 5.53
CA ASP A 24 -5.74 -5.03 4.82
C ASP A 24 -5.70 -6.46 4.24
N GLU A 25 -4.85 -7.32 4.78
CA GLU A 25 -4.76 -8.70 4.37
C GLU A 25 -6.11 -9.41 4.53
N SER A 26 -6.57 -10.04 3.44
CA SER A 26 -7.74 -10.92 3.47
C SER A 26 -7.51 -12.14 4.37
N PHE A 27 -8.58 -12.84 4.75
CA PHE A 27 -8.49 -14.04 5.58
C PHE A 27 -7.45 -15.04 5.06
N PRO A 28 -7.46 -15.47 3.77
CA PRO A 28 -6.47 -16.41 3.28
C PRO A 28 -5.04 -15.87 3.37
N THR A 29 -4.84 -14.58 3.12
CA THR A 29 -3.51 -13.95 3.18
C THR A 29 -2.99 -13.88 4.61
N CYS A 30 -3.83 -13.47 5.56
CA CYS A 30 -3.48 -13.40 6.97
C CYS A 30 -3.19 -14.81 7.53
N ASN A 31 -4.09 -15.75 7.26
CA ASN A 31 -3.95 -17.14 7.67
C ASN A 31 -2.68 -17.79 7.11
N LYS A 32 -2.35 -17.59 5.83
CA LYS A 32 -1.09 -18.07 5.24
C LYS A 32 0.16 -17.55 5.95
N ARG A 33 0.12 -16.32 6.52
CA ARG A 33 1.22 -15.79 7.33
C ARG A 33 1.24 -16.45 8.72
N PHE A 34 0.07 -16.66 9.31
CA PHE A 34 -0.07 -17.30 10.62
C PHE A 34 0.40 -18.74 10.60
N ALA A 35 0.01 -19.50 9.56
CA ALA A 35 0.45 -20.90 9.38
C ALA A 35 1.98 -21.06 9.41
N LYS A 36 2.72 -20.12 8.80
CA LYS A 36 4.19 -20.14 8.81
C LYS A 36 4.81 -19.99 10.20
N LEU A 37 4.08 -19.45 11.16
CA LEU A 37 4.50 -19.17 12.53
C LEU A 37 3.73 -20.03 13.55
N ALA A 38 3.00 -21.03 13.08
CA ALA A 38 2.14 -21.91 13.91
C ALA A 38 1.13 -21.12 14.78
N ILE A 39 0.66 -19.96 14.28
CA ILE A 39 -0.41 -19.16 14.91
C ILE A 39 -1.76 -19.74 14.44
N PRO A 40 -2.74 -19.94 15.34
CA PRO A 40 -4.06 -20.42 14.96
C PRO A 40 -4.75 -19.51 13.93
N GLU A 41 -5.31 -20.10 12.87
CA GLU A 41 -5.94 -19.38 11.75
C GLU A 41 -7.40 -19.00 12.06
N THR A 42 -7.66 -18.41 13.21
CA THR A 42 -8.99 -18.09 13.72
C THR A 42 -9.32 -16.60 13.59
N VAL A 43 -10.60 -16.26 13.66
CA VAL A 43 -11.06 -14.86 13.75
C VAL A 43 -10.44 -14.16 14.96
N GLU A 44 -10.35 -14.85 16.09
CA GLU A 44 -9.79 -14.30 17.32
C GLU A 44 -8.30 -14.01 17.20
N SER A 45 -7.51 -14.89 16.60
CA SER A 45 -6.10 -14.63 16.35
C SER A 45 -5.90 -13.44 15.41
N ARG A 46 -6.73 -13.30 14.39
CA ARG A 46 -6.70 -12.13 13.50
C ARG A 46 -7.09 -10.86 14.25
N ARG A 47 -8.14 -10.91 15.07
CA ARG A 47 -8.55 -9.78 15.92
C ARG A 47 -7.41 -9.36 16.85
N ALA A 48 -6.80 -10.30 17.58
CA ALA A 48 -5.70 -10.02 18.49
C ALA A 48 -4.49 -9.42 17.79
N TYR A 49 -4.17 -9.90 16.58
CA TYR A 49 -3.10 -9.31 15.77
C TYR A 49 -3.42 -7.88 15.34
N ARG A 50 -4.65 -7.61 14.90
CA ARG A 50 -5.09 -6.26 14.52
C ARG A 50 -5.13 -5.32 15.72
N ASP A 51 -5.57 -5.82 16.86
CA ASP A 51 -5.57 -5.12 18.14
C ASP A 51 -4.14 -4.68 18.54
N LEU A 52 -3.17 -5.60 18.49
CA LEU A 52 -1.76 -5.29 18.72
C LEU A 52 -1.29 -4.14 17.83
N ILE A 53 -1.61 -4.16 16.55
CA ILE A 53 -1.18 -3.13 15.59
C ILE A 53 -1.81 -1.78 15.91
N VAL A 54 -3.15 -1.71 16.03
CA VAL A 54 -3.86 -0.43 16.18
C VAL A 54 -3.61 0.25 17.52
N THR A 55 -3.24 -0.54 18.54
CA THR A 55 -2.93 -0.04 19.90
C THR A 55 -1.43 0.23 20.11
N THR A 56 -0.59 0.11 19.07
CA THR A 56 0.84 0.43 19.17
C THR A 56 1.02 1.91 19.51
N PRO A 57 1.62 2.22 20.67
CA PRO A 57 1.79 3.61 21.10
C PRO A 57 2.65 4.42 20.12
N GLY A 58 2.30 5.68 19.88
CA GLY A 58 3.08 6.60 19.05
C GLY A 58 3.04 6.32 17.54
N LEU A 59 2.31 5.30 17.08
CA LEU A 59 2.28 4.93 15.66
C LEU A 59 1.83 6.10 14.75
N GLY A 60 0.92 6.93 15.23
CA GLY A 60 0.43 8.12 14.53
C GLY A 60 1.50 9.21 14.29
N GLU A 61 2.68 9.12 14.92
CA GLU A 61 3.81 10.01 14.63
C GLU A 61 4.36 9.79 13.21
N PHE A 62 4.29 8.54 12.71
CA PHE A 62 4.88 8.13 11.43
C PHE A 62 3.88 7.69 10.39
N ILE A 63 2.66 7.36 10.82
CA ILE A 63 1.59 6.83 9.97
C ILE A 63 0.46 7.86 9.85
N SER A 64 0.11 8.20 8.61
CA SER A 64 -0.97 9.15 8.28
C SER A 64 -2.30 8.44 8.03
N GLY A 65 -2.26 7.20 7.52
CA GLY A 65 -3.44 6.42 7.17
C GLY A 65 -3.23 4.93 7.40
N ALA A 66 -4.30 4.18 7.67
CA ALA A 66 -4.28 2.74 7.80
C ALA A 66 -5.35 2.11 6.90
N ILE A 67 -4.95 1.18 6.03
CA ILE A 67 -5.86 0.44 5.17
C ILE A 67 -6.33 -0.78 5.94
N LEU A 68 -7.63 -0.87 6.20
CA LEU A 68 -8.27 -1.97 6.93
C LEU A 68 -8.85 -2.99 5.96
N PHE A 69 -9.14 -4.19 6.47
CA PHE A 69 -9.98 -5.19 5.84
C PHE A 69 -11.41 -5.11 6.43
N ASP A 70 -12.42 -5.61 5.70
CA ASP A 70 -13.83 -5.54 6.13
C ASP A 70 -14.05 -6.15 7.53
N GLU A 71 -13.42 -7.29 7.85
CA GLU A 71 -13.47 -7.86 9.20
C GLU A 71 -12.96 -6.87 10.25
N THR A 72 -11.84 -6.23 9.98
CA THR A 72 -11.13 -5.37 10.95
C THR A 72 -11.89 -4.08 11.25
N ILE A 73 -12.49 -3.44 10.24
CA ILE A 73 -13.24 -2.20 10.45
C ILE A 73 -14.48 -2.40 11.33
N ARG A 74 -15.00 -3.65 11.39
CA ARG A 74 -16.16 -4.05 12.21
C ARG A 74 -15.76 -4.57 13.59
N GLN A 75 -14.47 -4.84 13.83
CA GLN A 75 -13.97 -5.42 15.07
C GLN A 75 -13.69 -4.37 16.15
N LYS A 76 -13.59 -4.88 17.37
CA LYS A 76 -13.22 -4.13 18.57
C LYS A 76 -11.91 -4.66 19.15
N THR A 77 -11.20 -3.79 19.82
CA THR A 77 -10.04 -4.13 20.66
C THR A 77 -10.47 -4.97 21.87
N GLN A 78 -9.51 -5.47 22.61
CA GLN A 78 -9.78 -6.30 23.80
C GLN A 78 -10.60 -5.58 24.86
N ASP A 79 -10.45 -4.26 24.97
CA ASP A 79 -11.22 -3.43 25.91
C ASP A 79 -12.62 -3.03 25.39
N GLY A 80 -13.01 -3.51 24.21
CA GLY A 80 -14.31 -3.24 23.61
C GLY A 80 -14.41 -1.96 22.78
N THR A 81 -13.32 -1.21 22.60
CA THR A 81 -13.29 -0.01 21.76
C THR A 81 -13.28 -0.38 20.27
N PRO A 82 -14.11 0.22 19.39
CA PRO A 82 -14.02 -0.03 17.95
C PRO A 82 -12.62 0.28 17.41
N MET A 83 -12.03 -0.64 16.63
CA MET A 83 -10.67 -0.45 16.09
C MET A 83 -10.53 0.81 15.25
N ILE A 84 -11.56 1.16 14.49
CA ILE A 84 -11.59 2.40 13.70
C ILE A 84 -11.49 3.66 14.59
N LYS A 85 -12.08 3.61 15.79
CA LYS A 85 -11.97 4.72 16.75
C LYS A 85 -10.55 4.84 17.30
N VAL A 86 -9.91 3.73 17.67
CA VAL A 86 -8.53 3.72 18.17
C VAL A 86 -7.58 4.31 17.13
N ILE A 87 -7.74 3.94 15.84
CA ILE A 87 -6.96 4.48 14.73
C ILE A 87 -7.17 5.99 14.59
N SER A 88 -8.43 6.44 14.64
CA SER A 88 -8.76 7.87 14.51
C SER A 88 -8.25 8.70 15.70
N ASP A 89 -8.34 8.19 16.91
CA ASP A 89 -7.85 8.83 18.13
C ASP A 89 -6.32 8.97 18.13
N ALA A 90 -5.61 8.04 17.46
CA ALA A 90 -4.17 8.14 17.22
C ALA A 90 -3.79 9.13 16.09
N GLY A 91 -4.76 9.85 15.52
CA GLY A 91 -4.54 10.81 14.44
C GLY A 91 -4.27 10.16 13.08
N ILE A 92 -4.56 8.87 12.93
CA ILE A 92 -4.39 8.09 11.70
C ILE A 92 -5.73 8.07 10.95
N ILE A 93 -5.72 8.36 9.65
CA ILE A 93 -6.93 8.35 8.81
C ILE A 93 -7.31 6.90 8.51
N PRO A 94 -8.54 6.45 8.82
CA PRO A 94 -8.98 5.11 8.47
C PRO A 94 -9.29 4.97 6.98
N GLY A 95 -8.88 3.86 6.40
CA GLY A 95 -9.19 3.47 5.02
C GLY A 95 -9.58 2.01 4.92
N ILE A 96 -10.04 1.58 3.75
CA ILE A 96 -10.61 0.26 3.54
C ILE A 96 -10.20 -0.35 2.20
N LYS A 97 -9.79 -1.62 2.21
CA LYS A 97 -9.66 -2.42 0.99
C LYS A 97 -11.05 -2.84 0.50
N VAL A 98 -11.35 -2.56 -0.77
CA VAL A 98 -12.69 -2.78 -1.33
C VAL A 98 -12.72 -3.76 -2.51
N ASP A 99 -11.57 -4.15 -3.07
CA ASP A 99 -11.51 -5.23 -4.07
C ASP A 99 -11.77 -6.61 -3.43
N ASN A 100 -12.33 -7.54 -4.22
CA ASN A 100 -12.58 -8.93 -3.84
C ASN A 100 -11.42 -9.86 -4.21
N GLY A 101 -10.24 -9.30 -4.52
CA GLY A 101 -9.02 -10.01 -4.88
C GLY A 101 -8.87 -10.26 -6.38
N ALA A 102 -7.64 -10.59 -6.75
CA ALA A 102 -7.28 -10.94 -8.12
C ALA A 102 -7.71 -12.38 -8.42
N LYS A 103 -8.35 -12.57 -9.57
CA LYS A 103 -8.82 -13.86 -10.12
C LYS A 103 -8.12 -14.13 -11.43
N ASP A 104 -8.14 -15.39 -11.88
CA ASP A 104 -7.64 -15.73 -13.20
C ASP A 104 -8.48 -15.03 -14.28
N MET A 105 -7.80 -14.40 -15.22
CA MET A 105 -8.46 -13.71 -16.32
C MET A 105 -8.90 -14.73 -17.37
N ALA A 106 -10.19 -14.78 -17.66
CA ALA A 106 -10.76 -15.74 -18.63
C ALA A 106 -10.10 -15.57 -20.01
N GLY A 107 -9.62 -16.68 -20.58
CA GLY A 107 -8.94 -16.69 -21.89
C GLY A 107 -7.50 -16.16 -21.88
N HIS A 108 -6.94 -15.78 -20.73
CA HIS A 108 -5.60 -15.22 -20.60
C HIS A 108 -4.81 -15.98 -19.51
N PRO A 109 -4.15 -17.08 -19.84
CA PRO A 109 -3.39 -17.87 -18.87
C PRO A 109 -2.35 -17.03 -18.12
N GLU A 110 -2.23 -17.28 -16.82
CA GLU A 110 -1.30 -16.61 -15.89
C GLU A 110 -1.58 -15.12 -15.63
N GLU A 111 -2.52 -14.50 -16.32
CA GLU A 111 -2.94 -13.12 -16.09
C GLU A 111 -4.10 -13.03 -15.11
N LYS A 112 -4.23 -11.90 -14.45
CA LYS A 112 -5.21 -11.69 -13.39
C LYS A 112 -6.10 -10.47 -13.68
N ILE A 113 -7.33 -10.56 -13.21
CA ILE A 113 -8.27 -9.44 -13.13
C ILE A 113 -8.75 -9.29 -11.69
N SER A 114 -8.79 -8.07 -11.16
CA SER A 114 -9.36 -7.83 -9.83
C SER A 114 -10.85 -7.58 -9.92
N GLU A 115 -11.61 -8.33 -9.12
CA GLU A 115 -13.06 -8.27 -9.06
C GLU A 115 -13.57 -7.45 -7.88
N GLY A 116 -14.86 -7.13 -7.86
CA GLY A 116 -15.52 -6.48 -6.71
C GLY A 116 -16.27 -5.20 -7.04
N LEU A 117 -16.49 -4.83 -8.32
CA LEU A 117 -17.27 -3.66 -8.71
C LEU A 117 -18.77 -3.82 -8.43
N ASP A 118 -19.29 -5.04 -8.47
CA ASP A 118 -20.71 -5.31 -8.21
C ASP A 118 -21.04 -5.00 -6.75
N GLY A 119 -22.07 -4.18 -6.55
CA GLY A 119 -22.50 -3.72 -5.24
C GLY A 119 -21.48 -2.81 -4.51
N LEU A 120 -20.44 -2.33 -5.20
CA LEU A 120 -19.37 -1.54 -4.58
C LEU A 120 -19.87 -0.19 -4.06
N ARG A 121 -20.80 0.47 -4.77
CA ARG A 121 -21.35 1.77 -4.35
C ARG A 121 -21.95 1.69 -2.95
N ASP A 122 -22.79 0.70 -2.68
CA ASP A 122 -23.46 0.54 -1.40
C ASP A 122 -22.47 0.22 -0.28
N ARG A 123 -21.49 -0.65 -0.56
CA ARG A 123 -20.41 -0.95 0.40
C ARG A 123 -19.56 0.29 0.74
N MET A 124 -19.27 1.14 -0.23
CA MET A 124 -18.51 2.37 0.02
C MET A 124 -19.30 3.38 0.87
N ILE A 125 -20.61 3.51 0.65
CA ILE A 125 -21.49 4.33 1.50
C ILE A 125 -21.44 3.83 2.93
N GLU A 126 -21.57 2.53 3.15
CA GLU A 126 -21.48 1.92 4.48
C GLU A 126 -20.12 2.22 5.13
N TYR A 127 -19.00 1.98 4.43
CA TYR A 127 -17.66 2.23 4.97
C TYR A 127 -17.41 3.71 5.29
N TYR A 128 -17.93 4.62 4.47
CA TYR A 128 -17.86 6.05 4.76
C TYR A 128 -18.61 6.40 6.05
N GLN A 129 -19.81 5.84 6.23
CA GLN A 129 -20.61 6.00 7.44
C GLN A 129 -19.92 5.41 8.68
N MET A 130 -19.19 4.31 8.53
CA MET A 130 -18.38 3.73 9.59
C MET A 130 -17.15 4.58 9.95
N GLY A 131 -16.77 5.55 9.13
CA GLY A 131 -15.65 6.47 9.40
C GLY A 131 -14.45 6.34 8.46
N ALA A 132 -14.47 5.45 7.47
CA ALA A 132 -13.43 5.42 6.43
C ALA A 132 -13.42 6.74 5.65
N ARG A 133 -12.21 7.18 5.23
CA ARG A 133 -12.03 8.41 4.44
C ARG A 133 -11.24 8.16 3.16
N PHE A 134 -10.71 6.97 2.98
CA PHE A 134 -10.10 6.53 1.73
C PHE A 134 -10.37 5.04 1.51
N ALA A 135 -10.26 4.62 0.26
CA ALA A 135 -10.35 3.21 -0.10
C ALA A 135 -9.13 2.78 -0.91
N LYS A 136 -8.90 1.47 -1.01
CA LYS A 136 -7.82 0.91 -1.81
C LYS A 136 -8.34 -0.23 -2.69
N TRP A 137 -7.89 -0.24 -3.94
CA TRP A 137 -8.11 -1.33 -4.89
C TRP A 137 -6.80 -1.69 -5.57
N ARG A 138 -6.44 -2.98 -5.53
CA ARG A 138 -5.23 -3.52 -6.12
C ARG A 138 -5.54 -4.27 -7.41
N ALA A 139 -4.90 -3.89 -8.50
CA ALA A 139 -4.77 -4.70 -9.70
C ALA A 139 -3.37 -5.35 -9.71
N VAL A 140 -3.28 -6.56 -10.28
CA VAL A 140 -2.03 -7.35 -10.31
C VAL A 140 -1.67 -7.63 -11.75
N ILE A 141 -0.49 -7.22 -12.15
CA ILE A 141 0.08 -7.38 -13.48
C ILE A 141 1.33 -8.26 -13.40
N VAL A 142 1.32 -9.39 -14.07
CA VAL A 142 2.43 -10.34 -14.12
C VAL A 142 3.33 -10.04 -15.31
N ILE A 143 4.65 -10.11 -15.14
CA ILE A 143 5.61 -10.08 -16.25
C ILE A 143 6.06 -11.51 -16.58
N GLY A 144 5.94 -11.89 -17.83
CA GLY A 144 6.40 -13.15 -18.40
C GLY A 144 6.88 -12.95 -19.84
N ASP A 145 7.12 -14.04 -20.57
CA ASP A 145 7.69 -14.00 -21.92
C ASP A 145 6.82 -13.22 -22.92
N SER A 146 5.49 -13.38 -22.83
CA SER A 146 4.52 -12.73 -23.72
C SER A 146 3.39 -12.02 -22.95
N ILE A 147 3.56 -11.82 -21.65
CA ILE A 147 2.65 -11.10 -20.79
C ILE A 147 3.35 -9.94 -20.06
N PRO A 148 2.63 -8.88 -19.65
CA PRO A 148 1.18 -8.77 -19.71
C PRO A 148 0.66 -8.55 -21.14
N SER A 149 -0.54 -9.09 -21.42
CA SER A 149 -1.27 -8.76 -22.64
C SER A 149 -1.89 -7.37 -22.53
N ARG A 150 -2.11 -6.74 -23.68
CA ARG A 150 -2.83 -5.47 -23.73
C ARG A 150 -4.23 -5.58 -23.12
N ALA A 151 -4.93 -6.71 -23.33
CA ALA A 151 -6.24 -6.96 -22.76
C ALA A 151 -6.21 -6.94 -21.22
N CYS A 152 -5.20 -7.55 -20.60
CA CYS A 152 -5.03 -7.55 -19.14
C CYS A 152 -4.78 -6.13 -18.61
N ILE A 153 -3.92 -5.38 -19.26
CA ILE A 153 -3.61 -3.98 -18.86
C ILE A 153 -4.86 -3.11 -18.97
N GLU A 154 -5.56 -3.14 -20.11
CA GLU A 154 -6.76 -2.32 -20.35
C GLU A 154 -7.91 -2.68 -19.40
N ALA A 155 -8.20 -3.96 -19.18
CA ALA A 155 -9.28 -4.40 -18.29
C ALA A 155 -9.02 -3.98 -16.83
N ASN A 156 -7.80 -4.14 -16.33
CA ASN A 156 -7.43 -3.71 -14.99
C ASN A 156 -7.43 -2.19 -14.85
N ALA A 157 -6.95 -1.46 -15.86
CA ALA A 157 -6.95 0.00 -15.86
C ALA A 157 -8.38 0.57 -15.83
N GLN A 158 -9.29 -0.01 -16.64
CA GLN A 158 -10.71 0.36 -16.62
C GLN A 158 -11.34 0.10 -15.25
N THR A 159 -11.06 -1.07 -14.66
CA THR A 159 -11.56 -1.43 -13.34
C THR A 159 -11.10 -0.46 -12.27
N LEU A 160 -9.81 -0.10 -12.27
CA LEU A 160 -9.23 0.89 -11.35
C LEU A 160 -9.88 2.27 -11.50
N ALA A 161 -10.14 2.70 -12.74
CA ALA A 161 -10.74 4.01 -12.99
C ALA A 161 -12.22 4.05 -12.55
N ARG A 162 -13.01 3.02 -12.83
CA ARG A 162 -14.39 2.90 -12.36
C ARG A 162 -14.47 2.87 -10.83
N TYR A 163 -13.61 2.11 -10.19
CA TYR A 163 -13.48 2.09 -8.74
C TYR A 163 -13.15 3.49 -8.20
N ALA A 164 -12.18 4.19 -8.80
CA ALA A 164 -11.77 5.52 -8.34
C ALA A 164 -12.91 6.55 -8.45
N ALA A 165 -13.68 6.51 -9.54
CA ALA A 165 -14.85 7.37 -9.71
C ALA A 165 -15.93 7.11 -8.64
N LEU A 166 -16.23 5.84 -8.32
CA LEU A 166 -17.15 5.46 -7.26
C LEU A 166 -16.67 5.91 -5.87
N CYS A 167 -15.37 5.84 -5.59
CA CYS A 167 -14.78 6.38 -4.36
C CYS A 167 -15.08 7.86 -4.22
N GLN A 168 -14.76 8.64 -5.23
CA GLN A 168 -14.92 10.09 -5.20
C GLN A 168 -16.39 10.49 -5.09
N GLU A 169 -17.30 9.77 -5.75
CA GLU A 169 -18.75 9.97 -5.63
C GLU A 169 -19.21 9.87 -4.16
N THR A 170 -18.65 8.92 -3.41
CA THR A 170 -19.00 8.68 -1.99
C THR A 170 -18.19 9.53 -1.01
N GLY A 171 -17.23 10.33 -1.48
CA GLY A 171 -16.35 11.16 -0.63
C GLY A 171 -15.13 10.43 -0.07
N LEU A 172 -14.80 9.25 -0.60
CA LEU A 172 -13.58 8.52 -0.28
C LEU A 172 -12.45 8.88 -1.24
N VAL A 173 -11.23 9.06 -0.73
CA VAL A 173 -10.04 9.20 -1.57
C VAL A 173 -9.66 7.83 -2.13
N PRO A 174 -9.61 7.62 -3.46
CA PRO A 174 -9.13 6.36 -4.02
C PRO A 174 -7.61 6.26 -3.92
N ILE A 175 -7.12 5.16 -3.35
CA ILE A 175 -5.76 4.68 -3.57
C ILE A 175 -5.79 3.70 -4.74
N VAL A 176 -5.26 4.12 -5.87
CA VAL A 176 -5.19 3.34 -7.11
C VAL A 176 -3.90 2.54 -7.09
N GLU A 177 -3.99 1.20 -7.03
CA GLU A 177 -2.83 0.30 -6.87
C GLU A 177 -2.66 -0.62 -8.09
N PRO A 178 -2.07 -0.12 -9.21
CA PRO A 178 -1.67 -0.94 -10.34
C PRO A 178 -0.31 -1.58 -10.06
N GLU A 179 -0.28 -2.75 -9.46
CA GLU A 179 0.96 -3.42 -9.10
C GLU A 179 1.49 -4.29 -10.23
N VAL A 180 2.62 -3.91 -10.79
CA VAL A 180 3.45 -4.79 -11.60
C VAL A 180 4.29 -5.64 -10.64
N LEU A 181 4.10 -6.96 -10.70
CA LEU A 181 4.74 -7.89 -9.77
C LEU A 181 6.25 -7.96 -10.00
N MET A 182 6.98 -8.07 -8.91
CA MET A 182 8.43 -8.29 -8.93
C MET A 182 8.81 -9.79 -8.95
N ASP A 183 7.82 -10.68 -8.99
CA ASP A 183 8.07 -12.11 -9.14
C ASP A 183 8.62 -12.40 -10.55
N GLY A 184 9.57 -13.34 -10.64
CA GLY A 184 10.19 -13.71 -11.92
C GLY A 184 11.61 -13.20 -12.13
N SER A 185 12.10 -13.34 -13.38
CA SER A 185 13.49 -13.08 -13.76
C SER A 185 13.66 -11.89 -14.71
N HIS A 186 12.65 -11.06 -14.85
CA HIS A 186 12.69 -9.89 -15.74
C HIS A 186 13.75 -8.86 -15.31
N THR A 187 14.28 -8.12 -16.26
CA THR A 187 15.28 -7.06 -16.01
C THR A 187 14.62 -5.77 -15.52
N LEU A 188 15.45 -4.85 -15.03
CA LEU A 188 15.03 -3.50 -14.65
C LEU A 188 14.34 -2.79 -15.83
N GLU A 189 14.90 -2.91 -17.03
CA GLU A 189 14.38 -2.30 -18.25
C GLU A 189 12.99 -2.87 -18.60
N ARG A 190 12.82 -4.20 -18.50
CA ARG A 190 11.52 -4.82 -18.76
C ARG A 190 10.45 -4.37 -17.76
N CYS A 191 10.81 -4.27 -16.49
CA CYS A 191 9.92 -3.73 -15.46
C CYS A 191 9.56 -2.26 -15.76
N PHE A 192 10.54 -1.47 -16.22
CA PHE A 192 10.32 -0.08 -16.60
C PHE A 192 9.28 0.02 -17.73
N ASP A 193 9.48 -0.71 -18.82
CA ASP A 193 8.61 -0.65 -20.01
C ASP A 193 7.17 -1.05 -19.66
N VAL A 194 7.00 -2.14 -18.89
CA VAL A 194 5.67 -2.61 -18.46
C VAL A 194 5.01 -1.61 -17.51
N THR A 195 5.77 -1.09 -16.55
CA THR A 195 5.22 -0.10 -15.60
C THR A 195 4.81 1.19 -16.31
N GLU A 196 5.60 1.64 -17.28
CA GLU A 196 5.30 2.82 -18.11
C GLU A 196 3.99 2.61 -18.89
N GLU A 197 3.82 1.48 -19.58
CA GLU A 197 2.62 1.14 -20.34
C GLU A 197 1.37 1.04 -19.42
N VAL A 198 1.51 0.35 -18.30
CA VAL A 198 0.43 0.20 -17.31
C VAL A 198 -0.02 1.56 -16.79
N LEU A 199 0.90 2.42 -16.38
CA LEU A 199 0.57 3.73 -15.82
C LEU A 199 -0.05 4.67 -16.86
N HIS A 200 0.46 4.70 -18.09
CA HIS A 200 -0.17 5.45 -19.18
C HIS A 200 -1.62 5.01 -19.38
N THR A 201 -1.86 3.70 -19.44
CA THR A 201 -3.21 3.16 -19.63
C THR A 201 -4.12 3.49 -18.44
N VAL A 202 -3.62 3.37 -17.22
CA VAL A 202 -4.37 3.70 -15.99
C VAL A 202 -4.77 5.18 -15.98
N PHE A 203 -3.83 6.11 -16.21
CA PHE A 203 -4.14 7.54 -16.20
C PHE A 203 -5.07 7.95 -17.35
N ASN A 204 -4.96 7.31 -18.50
CA ASN A 204 -5.89 7.52 -19.61
C ASN A 204 -7.33 7.10 -19.22
N GLN A 205 -7.48 5.97 -18.55
CA GLN A 205 -8.78 5.51 -18.04
C GLN A 205 -9.31 6.37 -16.90
N LEU A 206 -8.47 6.83 -15.98
CA LEU A 206 -8.84 7.79 -14.92
C LEU A 206 -9.38 9.10 -15.52
N TYR A 207 -8.70 9.62 -16.54
CA TYR A 207 -9.16 10.80 -17.28
C TYR A 207 -10.53 10.54 -17.95
N THR A 208 -10.68 9.41 -18.65
CA THR A 208 -11.94 9.03 -19.32
C THR A 208 -13.11 8.92 -18.34
N GLN A 209 -12.87 8.44 -17.12
CA GLN A 209 -13.88 8.34 -16.05
C GLN A 209 -14.09 9.65 -15.28
N GLY A 210 -13.39 10.74 -15.62
CA GLY A 210 -13.53 12.04 -14.95
C GLY A 210 -13.02 12.05 -13.51
N VAL A 211 -12.05 11.20 -13.18
CA VAL A 211 -11.45 11.16 -11.83
C VAL A 211 -10.63 12.42 -11.58
N ILE A 212 -10.86 13.04 -10.43
CA ILE A 212 -10.13 14.24 -9.97
C ILE A 212 -8.79 13.79 -9.39
N LEU A 213 -7.71 14.12 -10.09
CA LEU A 213 -6.37 13.65 -9.77
C LEU A 213 -5.83 14.20 -8.44
N GLU A 214 -6.19 15.43 -8.08
CA GLU A 214 -5.85 16.06 -6.80
C GLU A 214 -6.50 15.36 -5.59
N GLY A 215 -7.54 14.57 -5.85
CA GLY A 215 -8.29 13.82 -4.84
C GLY A 215 -8.00 12.31 -4.85
N MET A 216 -6.84 11.87 -5.34
CA MET A 216 -6.44 10.46 -5.35
C MET A 216 -5.00 10.27 -4.85
N ILE A 217 -4.62 9.04 -4.56
CA ILE A 217 -3.25 8.61 -4.27
C ILE A 217 -2.89 7.47 -5.22
N LEU A 218 -1.69 7.51 -5.78
CA LEU A 218 -1.15 6.39 -6.54
C LEU A 218 -0.34 5.46 -5.61
N LYS A 219 -0.57 4.15 -5.72
CA LYS A 219 0.21 3.13 -4.99
C LYS A 219 0.83 2.12 -5.96
N PRO A 220 1.95 2.44 -6.58
CA PRO A 220 2.62 1.58 -7.54
C PRO A 220 3.71 0.72 -6.90
N ASN A 221 4.23 -0.23 -7.69
CA ASN A 221 5.54 -0.84 -7.46
C ASN A 221 6.67 0.18 -7.68
N MET A 222 7.85 -0.09 -7.13
CA MET A 222 9.09 0.48 -7.63
C MET A 222 9.49 -0.23 -8.91
N VAL A 223 10.15 0.46 -9.84
CA VAL A 223 10.74 -0.15 -11.04
C VAL A 223 12.02 -0.86 -10.62
N LEU A 224 11.99 -2.19 -10.63
CA LEU A 224 13.11 -3.00 -10.17
C LEU A 224 13.16 -4.35 -10.91
N PRO A 225 14.34 -5.01 -10.95
CA PRO A 225 14.45 -6.34 -11.55
C PRO A 225 13.64 -7.37 -10.77
N GLY A 226 13.21 -8.41 -11.44
CA GLY A 226 12.52 -9.53 -10.80
C GLY A 226 13.36 -10.19 -9.69
N LEU A 227 12.70 -10.77 -8.71
CA LEU A 227 13.36 -11.35 -7.53
C LEU A 227 14.37 -12.46 -7.87
N THR A 228 14.17 -13.15 -8.99
CA THR A 228 15.08 -14.20 -9.46
C THR A 228 15.95 -13.75 -10.66
N CYS A 229 15.94 -12.46 -11.00
CA CYS A 229 16.83 -11.92 -12.02
C CYS A 229 18.30 -12.06 -11.57
N PRO A 230 19.17 -12.65 -12.41
CA PRO A 230 20.58 -12.82 -12.05
C PRO A 230 21.32 -11.51 -11.77
N LYS A 231 20.91 -10.43 -12.45
CA LYS A 231 21.44 -9.08 -12.23
C LYS A 231 20.46 -8.31 -11.35
N GLN A 232 20.90 -7.96 -10.16
CA GLN A 232 20.19 -7.03 -9.27
C GLN A 232 20.85 -5.65 -9.37
N ASP A 233 20.06 -4.63 -9.65
CA ASP A 233 20.54 -3.26 -9.80
C ASP A 233 20.66 -2.56 -8.42
N SER A 234 21.51 -1.53 -8.35
CA SER A 234 21.71 -0.74 -7.14
C SER A 234 20.47 0.07 -6.75
N ASP A 235 20.35 0.42 -5.48
CA ASP A 235 19.24 1.24 -5.00
C ASP A 235 19.15 2.59 -5.71
N ASP A 236 20.29 3.18 -6.10
CA ASP A 236 20.33 4.42 -6.89
C ASP A 236 19.80 4.21 -8.32
N ALA A 237 20.18 3.11 -8.99
CA ALA A 237 19.67 2.79 -10.32
C ALA A 237 18.15 2.53 -10.30
N ILE A 238 17.66 1.84 -9.27
CA ILE A 238 16.24 1.61 -9.05
C ILE A 238 15.50 2.92 -8.78
N ALA A 239 16.08 3.82 -7.98
CA ALA A 239 15.51 5.13 -7.71
C ALA A 239 15.41 5.98 -8.98
N ASP A 240 16.48 6.02 -9.78
CA ASP A 240 16.52 6.75 -11.06
C ASP A 240 15.49 6.19 -12.07
N ALA A 241 15.45 4.87 -12.24
CA ALA A 241 14.51 4.23 -13.15
C ALA A 241 13.05 4.47 -12.71
N THR A 242 12.76 4.33 -11.40
CA THR A 242 11.41 4.52 -10.85
C THR A 242 10.92 5.96 -11.04
N VAL A 243 11.72 6.95 -10.64
CA VAL A 243 11.30 8.35 -10.77
C VAL A 243 11.24 8.77 -12.23
N LYS A 244 12.17 8.31 -13.09
CA LYS A 244 12.12 8.56 -14.53
C LYS A 244 10.82 8.02 -15.14
N CYS A 245 10.42 6.79 -14.82
CA CYS A 245 9.17 6.20 -15.29
C CYS A 245 7.97 7.09 -14.88
N PHE A 246 7.92 7.53 -13.64
CA PHE A 246 6.80 8.32 -13.13
C PHE A 246 6.76 9.74 -13.69
N LEU A 247 7.90 10.38 -13.92
CA LEU A 247 7.96 11.69 -14.59
C LEU A 247 7.40 11.64 -16.02
N ARG A 248 7.40 10.46 -16.64
CA ARG A 248 6.84 10.25 -17.99
C ARG A 248 5.35 9.92 -17.95
N THR A 249 4.84 9.40 -16.85
CA THR A 249 3.51 8.77 -16.81
C THR A 249 2.53 9.37 -15.81
N VAL A 250 3.01 9.89 -14.68
CA VAL A 250 2.15 10.35 -13.58
C VAL A 250 1.93 11.86 -13.65
N PRO A 251 0.68 12.33 -13.80
CA PRO A 251 0.39 13.76 -13.78
C PRO A 251 0.82 14.44 -12.47
N ALA A 252 1.36 15.64 -12.58
CA ALA A 252 1.79 16.44 -11.42
C ALA A 252 0.65 16.85 -10.46
N ALA A 253 -0.60 16.72 -10.91
CA ALA A 253 -1.79 17.00 -10.11
C ALA A 253 -2.01 15.95 -8.98
N VAL A 254 -1.44 14.76 -9.09
CA VAL A 254 -1.53 13.71 -8.05
C VAL A 254 -0.76 14.17 -6.81
N PRO A 255 -1.35 14.21 -5.59
CA PRO A 255 -0.67 14.74 -4.41
C PRO A 255 0.51 13.90 -3.96
N GLY A 256 0.47 12.58 -4.17
CA GLY A 256 1.52 11.71 -3.72
C GLY A 256 1.47 10.29 -4.27
N ILE A 257 2.64 9.68 -4.24
CA ILE A 257 2.92 8.31 -4.64
C ILE A 257 3.33 7.54 -3.38
N THR A 258 2.57 6.51 -3.03
CA THR A 258 2.81 5.68 -1.83
C THR A 258 3.19 4.27 -2.27
N PHE A 259 4.48 3.97 -2.32
CA PHE A 259 4.98 2.70 -2.82
C PHE A 259 4.47 1.49 -2.03
N LEU A 260 4.13 0.41 -2.73
CA LEU A 260 4.01 -0.90 -2.10
C LEU A 260 5.41 -1.48 -1.82
N SER A 261 5.53 -2.39 -0.87
CA SER A 261 6.79 -3.09 -0.60
C SER A 261 6.99 -4.35 -1.46
N GLY A 262 5.91 -4.95 -1.95
CA GLY A 262 5.95 -6.17 -2.75
C GLY A 262 6.65 -7.33 -2.03
N GLY A 263 7.66 -7.91 -2.65
CA GLY A 263 8.50 -8.97 -2.11
C GLY A 263 9.81 -8.49 -1.49
N GLN A 264 10.06 -7.19 -1.43
CA GLN A 264 11.29 -6.62 -0.85
C GLN A 264 11.35 -6.88 0.66
N THR A 265 12.58 -7.03 1.20
CA THR A 265 12.78 -6.99 2.64
C THR A 265 12.42 -5.61 3.21
N ALA A 266 12.22 -5.53 4.50
CA ALA A 266 11.89 -4.28 5.17
C ALA A 266 12.99 -3.22 4.98
N GLU A 267 14.25 -3.65 5.08
CA GLU A 267 15.44 -2.81 4.94
C GLU A 267 15.59 -2.30 3.51
N LEU A 268 15.46 -3.18 2.49
CA LEU A 268 15.54 -2.80 1.09
C LEU A 268 14.42 -1.82 0.69
N ALA A 269 13.20 -2.06 1.17
CA ALA A 269 12.09 -1.15 0.91
C ALA A 269 12.36 0.26 1.49
N SER A 270 12.94 0.32 2.70
CA SER A 270 13.36 1.59 3.32
C SER A 270 14.54 2.23 2.58
N ALA A 271 15.58 1.46 2.21
CA ALA A 271 16.77 1.97 1.52
C ALA A 271 16.43 2.57 0.14
N ARG A 272 15.61 1.89 -0.64
CA ARG A 272 15.17 2.36 -1.97
C ARG A 272 14.26 3.59 -1.89
N LEU A 273 13.34 3.62 -0.94
CA LEU A 273 12.54 4.81 -0.67
C LEU A 273 13.44 6.00 -0.25
N ASN A 274 14.45 5.74 0.58
CA ASN A 274 15.43 6.74 0.98
C ASN A 274 16.23 7.26 -0.21
N ALA A 275 16.73 6.39 -1.08
CA ALA A 275 17.47 6.79 -2.28
C ALA A 275 16.63 7.71 -3.18
N MET A 276 15.34 7.38 -3.40
CA MET A 276 14.44 8.27 -4.14
C MET A 276 14.26 9.63 -3.47
N ASN A 277 14.05 9.69 -2.15
CA ASN A 277 13.86 10.95 -1.45
C ASN A 277 15.14 11.79 -1.36
N VAL A 278 16.33 11.19 -1.17
CA VAL A 278 17.61 11.90 -1.21
C VAL A 278 17.83 12.57 -2.57
N ARG A 279 17.52 11.87 -3.64
CA ARG A 279 17.82 12.31 -5.01
C ARG A 279 16.76 13.24 -5.61
N PHE A 280 15.48 13.02 -5.29
CA PHE A 280 14.39 13.63 -6.06
C PHE A 280 13.35 14.39 -5.24
N LYS A 281 13.41 14.40 -3.89
CA LYS A 281 12.39 15.06 -3.07
C LYS A 281 12.19 16.54 -3.40
N SER A 282 13.24 17.25 -3.80
CA SER A 282 13.17 18.67 -4.13
C SER A 282 12.69 18.96 -5.57
N THR A 283 12.65 17.94 -6.42
CA THR A 283 12.37 18.08 -7.87
C THR A 283 11.15 17.31 -8.34
N ALA A 284 10.75 16.26 -7.62
CA ALA A 284 9.53 15.53 -7.92
C ALA A 284 8.29 16.39 -7.60
N PRO A 285 7.27 16.40 -8.49
CA PRO A 285 6.04 17.15 -8.23
C PRO A 285 5.13 16.51 -7.18
N TRP A 286 5.39 15.25 -6.81
CA TRP A 286 4.61 14.47 -5.85
C TRP A 286 5.41 14.21 -4.58
N GLU A 287 4.69 13.98 -3.48
CA GLU A 287 5.28 13.38 -2.30
C GLU A 287 5.59 11.90 -2.54
N LEU A 288 6.86 11.49 -2.40
CA LEU A 288 7.30 10.09 -2.50
C LEU A 288 7.26 9.44 -1.12
N SER A 289 6.28 8.56 -0.89
CA SER A 289 5.99 7.97 0.41
C SER A 289 5.83 6.44 0.34
N PHE A 290 5.44 5.83 1.42
CA PHE A 290 5.21 4.39 1.52
C PHE A 290 3.76 4.05 1.88
N SER A 291 3.31 2.87 1.40
CA SER A 291 2.11 2.19 1.87
C SER A 291 2.46 0.70 2.04
N TYR A 292 3.19 0.42 3.12
CA TYR A 292 3.78 -0.91 3.33
C TYR A 292 2.88 -1.82 4.17
N GLY A 293 2.82 -3.08 3.75
CA GLY A 293 2.23 -4.18 4.52
C GLY A 293 3.32 -5.01 5.18
N ARG A 294 3.87 -5.99 4.44
CA ARG A 294 4.89 -6.92 4.98
C ARG A 294 6.13 -6.20 5.51
N ALA A 295 6.70 -5.28 4.76
CA ALA A 295 7.90 -4.55 5.17
C ALA A 295 7.72 -3.72 6.45
N LEU A 296 6.48 -3.44 6.85
CA LEU A 296 6.18 -2.75 8.11
C LEU A 296 5.80 -3.72 9.23
N GLN A 297 5.01 -4.76 8.94
CA GLN A 297 4.38 -5.62 9.94
C GLN A 297 5.16 -6.91 10.25
N GLN A 298 5.98 -7.41 9.29
CA GLN A 298 6.56 -8.74 9.40
C GLN A 298 7.42 -8.94 10.65
N PRO A 299 8.34 -8.02 11.03
CA PRO A 299 9.13 -8.18 12.25
C PRO A 299 8.25 -8.26 13.52
N ALA A 300 7.21 -7.44 13.57
CA ALA A 300 6.26 -7.48 14.70
C ALA A 300 5.51 -8.81 14.78
N LEU A 301 5.06 -9.34 13.64
CA LEU A 301 4.37 -10.62 13.57
C LEU A 301 5.28 -11.79 14.02
N GLU A 302 6.53 -11.78 13.58
CA GLU A 302 7.54 -12.79 13.93
C GLU A 302 7.89 -12.80 15.42
N ILE A 303 7.89 -11.65 16.07
CA ILE A 303 8.08 -11.52 17.51
C ILE A 303 6.81 -11.98 18.25
N TRP A 304 5.64 -11.52 17.80
CA TRP A 304 4.38 -11.80 18.47
C TRP A 304 4.06 -13.30 18.56
N GLN A 305 4.13 -14.03 17.45
CA GLN A 305 3.85 -15.47 17.37
C GLN A 305 2.51 -15.91 18.01
N GLY A 306 1.51 -15.02 18.04
CA GLY A 306 0.23 -15.31 18.67
C GLY A 306 0.24 -15.29 20.21
N LYS A 307 1.31 -14.81 20.85
CA LYS A 307 1.51 -14.86 22.30
C LYS A 307 1.34 -13.45 22.90
N GLU A 308 0.43 -13.29 23.85
CA GLU A 308 0.19 -12.00 24.51
C GLU A 308 1.43 -11.48 25.26
N ASN A 309 2.23 -12.37 25.84
CA ASN A 309 3.47 -11.99 26.53
C ASN A 309 4.50 -11.30 25.60
N ASN A 310 4.39 -11.49 24.30
CA ASN A 310 5.27 -10.87 23.31
C ASN A 310 4.72 -9.55 22.76
N ARG A 311 3.53 -9.11 23.21
CA ARG A 311 2.82 -7.95 22.67
C ARG A 311 3.66 -6.68 22.67
N ILE A 312 4.25 -6.35 23.81
CA ILE A 312 5.02 -5.10 23.98
C ILE A 312 6.24 -5.09 23.05
N GLU A 313 7.00 -6.17 22.99
CA GLU A 313 8.18 -6.24 22.11
C GLU A 313 7.79 -6.22 20.61
N SER A 314 6.67 -6.83 20.27
CA SER A 314 6.12 -6.78 18.93
C SER A 314 5.69 -5.34 18.54
N GLN A 315 5.05 -4.61 19.45
CA GLN A 315 4.68 -3.21 19.25
C GLN A 315 5.91 -2.31 19.09
N LYS A 316 6.97 -2.52 19.86
CA LYS A 316 8.25 -1.83 19.69
C LYS A 316 8.84 -2.07 18.30
N ALA A 317 8.81 -3.31 17.81
CA ALA A 317 9.30 -3.64 16.48
C ALA A 317 8.48 -2.94 15.37
N LEU A 318 7.15 -2.88 15.50
CA LEU A 318 6.29 -2.16 14.57
C LEU A 318 6.60 -0.66 14.58
N TYR A 319 6.72 -0.05 15.75
CA TYR A 319 7.08 1.35 15.92
C TYR A 319 8.44 1.65 15.29
N HIS A 320 9.44 0.80 15.55
CA HIS A 320 10.78 0.92 14.98
C HIS A 320 10.76 0.91 13.45
N ARG A 321 10.01 -0.04 12.82
CA ARG A 321 9.86 -0.08 11.36
C ARG A 321 9.17 1.17 10.81
N ALA A 322 8.15 1.69 11.49
CA ALA A 322 7.48 2.92 11.11
C ALA A 322 8.44 4.12 11.17
N LYS A 323 9.28 4.21 12.21
CA LYS A 323 10.34 5.21 12.37
C LYS A 323 11.39 5.12 11.25
N CYS A 324 11.85 3.92 10.87
CA CYS A 324 12.78 3.71 9.76
C CYS A 324 12.19 4.17 8.42
N ASN A 325 10.94 3.84 8.15
CA ASN A 325 10.25 4.25 6.92
C ASN A 325 10.01 5.78 6.88
N HIS A 326 9.70 6.39 8.01
CA HIS A 326 9.62 7.85 8.12
C HIS A 326 10.98 8.50 7.84
N ALA A 327 12.07 7.96 8.41
CA ALA A 327 13.42 8.45 8.13
C ALA A 327 13.77 8.30 6.64
N ALA A 328 13.38 7.21 5.99
CA ALA A 328 13.56 7.00 4.55
C ALA A 328 12.83 8.05 3.72
N ARG A 329 11.62 8.41 4.12
CA ARG A 329 10.88 9.48 3.49
C ARG A 329 11.50 10.87 3.70
N CYS A 330 12.23 11.04 4.78
CA CYS A 330 13.03 12.26 5.04
C CYS A 330 14.37 12.27 4.30
N GLY A 331 14.77 11.20 3.62
CA GLY A 331 16.12 11.04 3.07
C GLY A 331 17.21 10.89 4.15
N LYS A 332 16.84 10.36 5.33
CA LYS A 332 17.71 10.24 6.52
C LYS A 332 17.91 8.81 7.00
N TYR A 333 17.30 7.84 6.32
CA TYR A 333 17.47 6.43 6.67
C TYR A 333 18.89 5.97 6.35
N ASN A 334 19.45 5.15 7.23
CA ASN A 334 20.72 4.46 7.05
C ASN A 334 20.70 3.10 7.78
N ALA A 335 21.56 2.18 7.37
CA ALA A 335 21.60 0.81 7.91
C ALA A 335 21.90 0.74 9.43
N LYS A 336 22.51 1.77 10.03
CA LYS A 336 22.74 1.79 11.48
C LYS A 336 21.45 1.89 12.27
N MET A 337 20.39 2.42 11.68
CA MET A 337 19.08 2.49 12.34
C MET A 337 18.48 1.09 12.58
N GLU A 338 18.86 0.10 11.78
CA GLU A 338 18.37 -1.29 11.94
C GLU A 338 18.99 -1.98 13.18
N ILE A 339 20.14 -1.51 13.63
CA ILE A 339 20.90 -2.09 14.76
C ILE A 339 20.50 -1.42 16.09
N GLN A 340 20.01 -0.18 16.04
CA GLN A 340 19.55 0.57 17.21
C GLN A 340 18.11 0.13 17.55
N ASN A 341 17.98 -0.95 18.29
CA ASN A 341 16.81 -1.12 19.13
C ASN A 341 16.87 -0.03 20.20
N ASP A 342 16.15 1.08 19.99
CA ASP A 342 15.90 2.08 21.02
C ASP A 342 15.08 1.41 22.15
N ILE A 343 15.77 0.65 22.99
CA ILE A 343 15.28 0.20 24.29
C ILE A 343 15.62 1.35 25.25
N ASN A 344 14.73 2.31 25.35
CA ASN A 344 14.64 3.22 26.50
C ASN A 344 13.18 3.37 26.87
#